data_fb1d9dcc1c84f95121b18998245481ac
#
_entry.id   fb1d9dcc1c84f95121b18998245481ac
#
_cell.length_a   1.000
_cell.length_b   1.000
_cell.length_c   1.000
_cell.angle_alpha   90.00
_cell.angle_beta   90.00
_cell.angle_gamma   90.00
#
_symmetry.space_group_name_H-M   'P 1'
#
loop_
_entity.id
_entity.type
_entity.pdbx_description
1 polymer ?
#
loop_
_entity_poly.entity_id
_entity_poly.type
_entity_poly.pdbx_seq_one_letter_code
_entity_poly.pdbx_strand_id
1 'polypeptide(L)'
;MRLRPMTSMMFWLPVATSLLAPAAMADDTSSPFDLFAERCLDQGPRYDRTVAFAKEREWAALAEDITLGIVPLNEPTAFDGWIVQTGGDKPFEALVVAKASVGKKAVESCSMAFAGIGAEQFELFLTTTRHAIPSGQQSGAVRSRKFFTIVRDGSKEAVTLDLPLYPNGADEVVASIVAEQQIEN
;
A
#
# COMPACT_ATOMS: atom_id res chain seq x y z
N MET A 1 45.72 75.22 24.13
CA MET A 1 44.94 74.15 24.72
C MET A 1 43.88 73.73 23.69
N ARG A 2 44.07 72.58 22.96
CA ARG A 2 43.16 72.14 21.91
C ARG A 2 42.56 70.78 22.37
N LEU A 3 41.26 70.81 22.64
CA LEU A 3 40.49 69.63 22.95
C LEU A 3 40.17 68.87 21.64
N ARG A 4 40.47 67.58 21.60
CA ARG A 4 40.08 66.64 20.52
C ARG A 4 38.75 65.99 20.90
N PRO A 5 37.79 65.85 19.96
CA PRO A 5 36.61 65.07 20.23
C PRO A 5 36.88 63.58 20.03
N MET A 6 36.45 62.76 20.98
CA MET A 6 36.39 61.32 20.97
C MET A 6 35.21 60.84 20.13
N THR A 7 35.51 60.21 18.98
CA THR A 7 34.51 59.59 18.13
C THR A 7 34.16 58.20 18.66
N SER A 8 32.93 58.06 19.16
CA SER A 8 32.39 56.79 19.65
C SER A 8 31.97 55.93 18.45
N MET A 9 32.65 54.83 18.22
CA MET A 9 32.38 53.89 17.16
C MET A 9 31.38 52.84 17.67
N MET A 10 30.09 53.00 17.28
CA MET A 10 29.00 52.15 17.65
C MET A 10 29.01 50.92 16.72
N PHE A 11 29.43 49.75 17.25
CA PHE A 11 29.41 48.44 16.52
C PHE A 11 27.98 47.94 16.48
N TRP A 12 27.39 47.91 15.29
CA TRP A 12 26.13 47.22 15.03
C TRP A 12 26.47 45.75 14.73
N LEU A 13 26.07 44.85 15.63
CA LEU A 13 26.05 43.40 15.39
C LEU A 13 24.77 43.04 14.63
N PRO A 14 24.84 42.38 13.45
CA PRO A 14 23.65 41.84 12.80
C PRO A 14 23.20 40.61 13.56
N VAL A 15 22.00 40.63 14.12
CA VAL A 15 21.30 39.43 14.62
C VAL A 15 20.82 38.64 13.43
N ALA A 16 21.52 37.55 13.15
CA ALA A 16 21.06 36.57 12.16
C ALA A 16 19.88 35.79 12.76
N THR A 17 18.65 36.18 12.42
CA THR A 17 17.44 35.41 12.67
C THR A 17 17.41 34.20 11.69
N SER A 18 17.82 33.04 12.18
CA SER A 18 17.63 31.78 11.48
C SER A 18 16.12 31.47 11.45
N LEU A 19 15.50 31.68 10.30
CA LEU A 19 14.17 31.17 9.98
C LEU A 19 14.28 29.65 9.88
N LEU A 20 13.95 28.93 10.95
CA LEU A 20 13.61 27.52 10.92
C LEU A 20 12.31 27.42 10.11
N ALA A 21 12.42 27.12 8.82
CA ALA A 21 11.29 26.69 8.02
C ALA A 21 10.75 25.40 8.67
N PRO A 22 9.45 25.31 9.00
CA PRO A 22 8.87 24.04 9.38
C PRO A 22 9.09 23.09 8.21
N ALA A 23 9.71 21.92 8.48
CA ALA A 23 9.71 20.83 7.54
C ALA A 23 8.23 20.54 7.24
N ALA A 24 7.80 20.84 6.02
CA ALA A 24 6.51 20.39 5.53
C ALA A 24 6.58 18.86 5.63
N MET A 25 5.87 18.29 6.61
CA MET A 25 5.55 16.87 6.58
C MET A 25 4.78 16.70 5.27
N ALA A 26 5.40 16.05 4.30
CA ALA A 26 4.71 15.59 3.13
C ALA A 26 3.58 14.72 3.66
N ASP A 27 2.37 15.21 3.51
CA ASP A 27 1.15 14.46 3.77
C ASP A 27 1.20 13.31 2.78
N ASP A 28 1.56 12.12 3.26
CA ASP A 28 1.70 10.90 2.45
C ASP A 28 0.26 10.42 2.14
N THR A 29 -0.43 11.21 1.31
CA THR A 29 -1.80 10.94 0.83
C THR A 29 -1.76 9.91 -0.29
N SER A 30 -1.00 8.81 -0.10
CA SER A 30 -1.05 7.70 -1.02
C SER A 30 -2.45 7.07 -0.97
N SER A 31 -3.06 6.87 -2.12
CA SER A 31 -4.34 6.16 -2.20
C SER A 31 -4.13 4.67 -1.88
N PRO A 32 -5.18 3.91 -1.51
CA PRO A 32 -5.09 2.46 -1.37
C PRO A 32 -4.52 1.78 -2.63
N PHE A 33 -4.79 2.33 -3.81
CA PHE A 33 -4.21 1.86 -5.05
C PHE A 33 -2.69 2.07 -5.12
N ASP A 34 -2.21 3.25 -4.71
CA ASP A 34 -0.77 3.54 -4.74
C ASP A 34 -0.02 2.62 -3.79
N LEU A 35 -0.55 2.38 -2.59
CA LEU A 35 0.05 1.44 -1.64
C LEU A 35 0.03 0.01 -2.18
N PHE A 36 -1.10 -0.44 -2.77
CA PHE A 36 -1.19 -1.76 -3.40
C PHE A 36 -0.23 -1.86 -4.60
N ALA A 37 -0.15 -0.83 -5.42
CA ALA A 37 0.77 -0.78 -6.55
C ALA A 37 2.21 -0.92 -6.09
N GLU A 38 2.63 -0.11 -5.12
CA GLU A 38 4.00 -0.09 -4.62
C GLU A 38 4.38 -1.40 -3.92
N ARG A 39 3.49 -1.95 -3.08
CA ARG A 39 3.82 -3.10 -2.23
C ARG A 39 3.50 -4.46 -2.85
N CYS A 40 2.46 -4.51 -3.68
CA CYS A 40 1.98 -5.77 -4.23
C CYS A 40 2.28 -5.92 -5.73
N LEU A 41 2.10 -4.83 -6.53
CA LEU A 41 2.22 -4.94 -7.99
C LEU A 41 3.64 -4.71 -8.52
N ASP A 42 4.32 -3.63 -8.09
CA ASP A 42 5.55 -3.16 -8.76
C ASP A 42 6.70 -4.16 -8.72
N GLN A 43 6.75 -4.96 -7.68
CA GLN A 43 7.80 -5.96 -7.47
C GLN A 43 7.24 -7.38 -7.30
N GLY A 44 5.95 -7.56 -7.55
CA GLY A 44 5.21 -8.76 -7.20
C GLY A 44 5.04 -8.95 -5.69
N PRO A 45 4.22 -9.91 -5.28
CA PRO A 45 4.04 -10.24 -3.87
C PRO A 45 5.36 -10.76 -3.29
N ARG A 46 5.84 -10.12 -2.22
CA ARG A 46 7.09 -10.45 -1.52
C ARG A 46 6.82 -10.47 -0.01
N TYR A 47 6.49 -11.64 0.49
CA TYR A 47 6.13 -11.82 1.91
C TYR A 47 7.19 -11.26 2.85
N ASP A 48 8.42 -11.79 2.82
CA ASP A 48 9.47 -11.43 3.79
C ASP A 48 9.83 -9.95 3.72
N ARG A 49 9.82 -9.38 2.53
CA ARG A 49 10.09 -7.96 2.32
C ARG A 49 9.00 -7.07 2.87
N THR A 50 7.73 -7.45 2.67
CA THR A 50 6.60 -6.67 3.21
C THR A 50 6.55 -6.76 4.73
N VAL A 51 6.84 -7.94 5.32
CA VAL A 51 6.97 -8.12 6.77
C VAL A 51 8.07 -7.23 7.34
N ALA A 52 9.26 -7.19 6.70
CA ALA A 52 10.36 -6.33 7.14
C ALA A 52 9.96 -4.85 7.09
N PHE A 53 9.32 -4.41 6.01
CA PHE A 53 8.85 -3.05 5.84
C PHE A 53 7.80 -2.65 6.88
N ALA A 54 6.81 -3.51 7.15
CA ALA A 54 5.78 -3.24 8.14
C ALA A 54 6.36 -3.10 9.56
N LYS A 55 7.37 -3.92 9.90
CA LYS A 55 8.11 -3.82 11.16
C LYS A 55 8.88 -2.51 11.27
N GLU A 56 9.54 -2.08 10.21
CA GLU A 56 10.26 -0.80 10.17
C GLU A 56 9.32 0.40 10.35
N ARG A 57 8.11 0.30 9.83
CA ARG A 57 7.06 1.32 9.94
C ARG A 57 6.23 1.22 11.22
N GLU A 58 6.51 0.22 12.07
CA GLU A 58 5.76 -0.04 13.31
C GLU A 58 4.24 -0.15 13.08
N TRP A 59 3.82 -0.71 11.95
CA TRP A 59 2.41 -0.88 11.65
C TRP A 59 1.73 -1.80 12.65
N ALA A 60 0.53 -1.43 13.10
CA ALA A 60 -0.27 -2.23 14.00
C ALA A 60 -0.70 -3.53 13.34
N ALA A 61 -0.43 -4.67 14.00
CA ALA A 61 -0.84 -5.97 13.50
C ALA A 61 -2.37 -6.09 13.43
N LEU A 62 -2.85 -6.71 12.37
CA LEU A 62 -4.24 -7.08 12.20
C LEU A 62 -4.54 -8.38 12.99
N ALA A 63 -5.76 -8.54 13.48
CA ALA A 63 -6.15 -9.79 14.14
C ALA A 63 -6.10 -10.97 13.16
N GLU A 64 -5.72 -12.15 13.67
CA GLU A 64 -5.47 -13.34 12.85
C GLU A 64 -6.67 -13.77 12.02
N ASP A 65 -7.86 -13.77 12.62
CA ASP A 65 -9.12 -14.13 11.94
C ASP A 65 -9.49 -13.17 10.82
N ILE A 66 -9.26 -11.87 11.01
CA ILE A 66 -9.46 -10.86 9.98
C ILE A 66 -8.42 -11.03 8.86
N THR A 67 -7.14 -11.25 9.23
CA THR A 67 -6.07 -11.48 8.27
C THR A 67 -6.38 -12.67 7.37
N LEU A 68 -6.78 -13.81 7.95
CA LEU A 68 -7.16 -15.00 7.19
C LEU A 68 -8.37 -14.76 6.28
N GLY A 69 -9.32 -13.92 6.66
CA GLY A 69 -10.46 -13.55 5.83
C GLY A 69 -10.10 -12.78 4.56
N ILE A 70 -8.92 -12.12 4.54
CA ILE A 70 -8.41 -11.34 3.41
C ILE A 70 -7.46 -12.16 2.52
N VAL A 71 -6.81 -13.20 3.06
CA VAL A 71 -5.85 -14.02 2.31
C VAL A 71 -6.53 -14.75 1.15
N PRO A 72 -6.06 -14.59 -0.11
CA PRO A 72 -6.67 -15.24 -1.28
C PRO A 72 -6.21 -16.69 -1.49
N LEU A 73 -5.32 -17.20 -0.61
CA LEU A 73 -4.74 -18.53 -0.71
C LEU A 73 -5.44 -19.51 0.24
N ASN A 74 -5.68 -20.73 -0.23
CA ASN A 74 -6.12 -21.82 0.63
C ASN A 74 -4.93 -22.37 1.42
N GLU A 75 -5.13 -22.67 2.72
CA GLU A 75 -4.12 -23.28 3.58
C GLU A 75 -2.76 -22.58 3.53
N PRO A 76 -2.70 -21.28 3.87
CA PRO A 76 -1.44 -20.55 3.86
C PRO A 76 -0.46 -21.15 4.87
N THR A 77 0.81 -21.27 4.50
CA THR A 77 1.88 -21.75 5.40
C THR A 77 2.46 -20.64 6.28
N ALA A 78 2.29 -19.39 5.85
CA ALA A 78 2.57 -18.19 6.62
C ALA A 78 1.69 -17.05 6.13
N PHE A 79 1.27 -16.18 7.03
CA PHE A 79 0.52 -14.98 6.72
C PHE A 79 0.72 -13.92 7.79
N ASP A 80 0.72 -12.67 7.38
CA ASP A 80 0.76 -11.49 8.25
C ASP A 80 -0.14 -10.40 7.68
N GLY A 81 -0.71 -9.59 8.55
CA GLY A 81 -1.55 -8.46 8.17
C GLY A 81 -1.37 -7.27 9.10
N TRP A 82 -1.57 -6.08 8.57
CA TRP A 82 -1.43 -4.83 9.29
C TRP A 82 -2.53 -3.85 8.94
N ILE A 83 -2.91 -3.05 9.93
CA ILE A 83 -3.70 -1.84 9.70
C ILE A 83 -2.76 -0.81 9.13
N VAL A 84 -3.11 -0.26 7.96
CA VAL A 84 -2.36 0.78 7.30
C VAL A 84 -3.19 2.06 7.24
N GLN A 85 -2.54 3.20 7.41
CA GLN A 85 -3.17 4.50 7.29
C GLN A 85 -2.57 5.22 6.09
N THR A 86 -3.39 5.47 5.10
CA THR A 86 -2.98 6.23 3.92
C THR A 86 -3.33 7.72 4.04
N GLY A 87 -3.36 8.25 5.28
CA GLY A 87 -3.56 9.66 5.65
C GLY A 87 -5.01 10.06 5.93
N GLY A 88 -5.21 10.94 6.91
CA GLY A 88 -6.49 11.56 7.29
C GLY A 88 -7.48 10.64 8.01
N ASP A 89 -8.72 11.10 8.18
CA ASP A 89 -9.85 10.35 8.76
C ASP A 89 -10.41 9.33 7.76
N LYS A 90 -9.53 8.49 7.21
CA LYS A 90 -9.95 7.49 6.23
C LYS A 90 -10.53 6.26 6.91
N PRO A 91 -11.44 5.56 6.22
CA PRO A 91 -11.93 4.26 6.66
C PRO A 91 -10.77 3.27 6.81
N PHE A 92 -11.05 2.18 7.55
CA PHE A 92 -10.14 1.05 7.73
C PHE A 92 -9.49 0.59 6.42
N GLU A 93 -8.17 0.52 6.42
CA GLU A 93 -7.35 -0.03 5.34
C GLU A 93 -6.39 -1.07 5.92
N ALA A 94 -6.21 -2.17 5.24
CA ALA A 94 -5.31 -3.24 5.68
C ALA A 94 -4.48 -3.80 4.53
N LEU A 95 -3.21 -4.08 4.81
CA LEU A 95 -2.31 -4.80 3.92
C LEU A 95 -2.05 -6.19 4.50
N VAL A 96 -2.18 -7.22 3.67
CA VAL A 96 -2.02 -8.62 4.07
C VAL A 96 -1.11 -9.32 3.08
N VAL A 97 -0.20 -10.14 3.58
CA VAL A 97 0.67 -11.00 2.76
C VAL A 97 0.61 -12.45 3.25
N ALA A 98 0.76 -13.39 2.32
CA ALA A 98 0.78 -14.80 2.68
C ALA A 98 1.66 -15.62 1.74
N LYS A 99 2.10 -16.78 2.24
CA LYS A 99 2.79 -17.84 1.49
C LYS A 99 1.95 -19.11 1.53
N ALA A 100 1.96 -19.86 0.44
CA ALA A 100 1.37 -21.20 0.37
C ALA A 100 2.10 -22.06 -0.66
N SER A 101 1.69 -23.33 -0.73
CA SER A 101 2.10 -24.24 -1.80
C SER A 101 0.88 -24.62 -2.63
N VAL A 102 0.96 -24.41 -3.93
CA VAL A 102 -0.06 -24.85 -4.89
C VAL A 102 0.52 -26.00 -5.75
N GLY A 103 0.17 -27.22 -5.42
CA GLY A 103 0.84 -28.40 -5.95
C GLY A 103 2.30 -28.45 -5.50
N LYS A 104 3.25 -28.34 -6.45
CA LYS A 104 4.70 -28.31 -6.16
C LYS A 104 5.32 -26.92 -6.21
N LYS A 105 4.50 -25.87 -6.40
CA LYS A 105 4.97 -24.50 -6.59
C LYS A 105 4.74 -23.72 -5.32
N ALA A 106 5.78 -23.04 -4.87
CA ALA A 106 5.64 -22.03 -3.81
C ALA A 106 5.00 -20.78 -4.43
N VAL A 107 3.98 -20.25 -3.77
CA VAL A 107 3.28 -19.05 -4.19
C VAL A 107 3.24 -18.03 -3.04
N GLU A 108 3.25 -16.77 -3.40
CA GLU A 108 3.06 -15.66 -2.48
C GLU A 108 1.86 -14.84 -2.92
N SER A 109 1.18 -14.25 -1.95
CA SER A 109 0.10 -13.30 -2.20
C SER A 109 0.30 -12.01 -1.44
N CYS A 110 -0.25 -10.94 -2.00
CA CYS A 110 -0.34 -9.64 -1.38
C CYS A 110 -1.73 -9.08 -1.63
N SER A 111 -2.40 -8.62 -0.58
CA SER A 111 -3.78 -8.13 -0.63
C SER A 111 -3.89 -6.79 0.08
N MET A 112 -4.73 -5.91 -0.48
CA MET A 112 -5.12 -4.64 0.13
C MET A 112 -6.63 -4.64 0.33
N ALA A 113 -7.08 -4.46 1.58
CA ALA A 113 -8.47 -4.23 1.92
C ALA A 113 -8.70 -2.73 2.14
N PHE A 114 -9.78 -2.19 1.57
CA PHE A 114 -10.08 -0.75 1.62
C PHE A 114 -11.59 -0.50 1.45
N ALA A 115 -12.03 0.74 1.69
CA ALA A 115 -13.44 1.11 1.55
C ALA A 115 -13.90 1.14 0.09
N GLY A 116 -15.13 0.70 -0.15
CA GLY A 116 -15.72 0.49 -1.47
C GLY A 116 -15.87 1.74 -2.34
N ILE A 117 -15.83 2.93 -1.75
CA ILE A 117 -15.94 4.19 -2.50
C ILE A 117 -14.88 4.37 -3.59
N GLY A 118 -13.74 3.70 -3.46
CA GLY A 118 -12.65 3.72 -4.44
C GLY A 118 -12.67 2.58 -5.45
N ALA A 119 -13.65 1.67 -5.40
CA ALA A 119 -13.63 0.41 -6.15
C ALA A 119 -13.56 0.60 -7.68
N GLU A 120 -14.38 1.50 -8.23
CA GLU A 120 -14.37 1.77 -9.68
C GLU A 120 -13.06 2.43 -10.13
N GLN A 121 -12.56 3.35 -9.34
CA GLN A 121 -11.27 4.00 -9.59
C GLN A 121 -10.14 3.00 -9.56
N PHE A 122 -10.17 2.07 -8.59
CA PHE A 122 -9.17 1.02 -8.47
C PHE A 122 -9.16 0.10 -9.70
N GLU A 123 -10.32 -0.33 -10.18
CA GLU A 123 -10.44 -1.13 -11.40
C GLU A 123 -9.92 -0.39 -12.63
N LEU A 124 -10.25 0.91 -12.75
CA LEU A 124 -9.76 1.75 -13.83
C LEU A 124 -8.23 1.85 -13.80
N PHE A 125 -7.63 2.06 -12.65
CA PHE A 125 -6.17 2.10 -12.50
C PHE A 125 -5.51 0.77 -12.85
N LEU A 126 -6.07 -0.38 -12.43
CA LEU A 126 -5.56 -1.68 -12.82
C LEU A 126 -5.48 -1.82 -14.35
N THR A 127 -6.55 -1.48 -15.04
CA THR A 127 -6.64 -1.68 -16.49
C THR A 127 -5.85 -0.64 -17.29
N THR A 128 -5.88 0.63 -16.90
CA THR A 128 -5.24 1.72 -17.67
C THR A 128 -3.77 1.92 -17.30
N THR A 129 -3.42 1.85 -16.01
CA THR A 129 -2.07 2.15 -15.53
C THR A 129 -1.19 0.91 -15.44
N ARG A 130 -1.77 -0.25 -15.09
CA ARG A 130 -1.02 -1.51 -14.94
C ARG A 130 -1.26 -2.48 -16.09
N HIS A 131 -2.05 -2.06 -17.09
CA HIS A 131 -2.36 -2.86 -18.28
C HIS A 131 -2.89 -4.26 -17.93
N ALA A 132 -3.61 -4.36 -16.79
CA ALA A 132 -4.22 -5.60 -16.35
C ALA A 132 -5.32 -6.01 -17.35
N ILE A 133 -5.26 -7.22 -17.82
CA ILE A 133 -6.21 -7.77 -18.81
C ILE A 133 -7.34 -8.46 -18.05
N PRO A 134 -8.60 -8.02 -18.18
CA PRO A 134 -9.73 -8.73 -17.61
C PRO A 134 -9.76 -10.19 -18.10
N SER A 135 -9.88 -11.14 -17.17
CA SER A 135 -9.84 -12.58 -17.48
C SER A 135 -11.11 -13.32 -17.06
N GLY A 136 -12.01 -12.66 -16.34
CA GLY A 136 -13.30 -13.23 -15.96
C GLY A 136 -13.96 -12.48 -14.80
N GLN A 137 -15.17 -12.91 -14.48
CA GLN A 137 -15.94 -12.45 -13.33
C GLN A 137 -16.78 -13.59 -12.76
N GLN A 138 -16.91 -13.63 -11.46
CA GLN A 138 -17.79 -14.53 -10.73
C GLN A 138 -18.66 -13.72 -9.79
N SER A 139 -19.99 -13.87 -9.91
CA SER A 139 -20.95 -13.22 -9.01
C SER A 139 -21.52 -14.23 -8.03
N GLY A 140 -21.45 -13.93 -6.75
CA GLY A 140 -22.10 -14.67 -5.68
C GLY A 140 -23.38 -13.95 -5.20
N ALA A 141 -23.95 -14.42 -4.09
CA ALA A 141 -25.16 -13.81 -3.52
C ALA A 141 -24.91 -12.43 -2.90
N VAL A 142 -23.72 -12.18 -2.37
CA VAL A 142 -23.38 -10.95 -1.62
C VAL A 142 -22.15 -10.24 -2.15
N ARG A 143 -21.32 -10.92 -2.93
CA ARG A 143 -20.05 -10.39 -3.47
C ARG A 143 -19.87 -10.75 -4.93
N SER A 144 -19.12 -9.92 -5.64
CA SER A 144 -18.67 -10.15 -7.01
C SER A 144 -17.16 -10.14 -7.04
N ARG A 145 -16.54 -11.11 -7.70
CA ARG A 145 -15.09 -11.21 -7.87
C ARG A 145 -14.74 -11.04 -9.33
N LYS A 146 -13.90 -10.05 -9.62
CA LYS A 146 -13.34 -9.80 -10.95
C LYS A 146 -11.91 -10.31 -11.00
N PHE A 147 -11.56 -10.94 -12.11
CA PHE A 147 -10.25 -11.53 -12.33
C PHE A 147 -9.53 -10.77 -13.43
N PHE A 148 -8.24 -10.54 -13.20
CA PHE A 148 -7.35 -9.89 -14.16
C PHE A 148 -6.04 -10.68 -14.25
N THR A 149 -5.32 -10.50 -15.35
CA THR A 149 -3.98 -11.04 -15.55
C THR A 149 -3.05 -9.86 -15.84
N ILE A 150 -1.94 -9.79 -15.11
CA ILE A 150 -0.81 -8.91 -15.44
C ILE A 150 0.30 -9.80 -16.00
N VAL A 151 0.93 -9.36 -17.09
CA VAL A 151 2.10 -10.04 -17.64
C VAL A 151 3.33 -9.21 -17.32
N ARG A 152 4.29 -9.82 -16.61
CA ARG A 152 5.55 -9.19 -16.24
C ARG A 152 6.70 -10.14 -16.54
N ASP A 153 7.67 -9.69 -17.33
CA ASP A 153 8.86 -10.47 -17.69
C ASP A 153 8.54 -11.89 -18.21
N GLY A 154 7.43 -12.00 -18.96
CA GLY A 154 6.93 -13.28 -19.48
C GLY A 154 6.14 -14.14 -18.48
N SER A 155 6.10 -13.78 -17.22
CA SER A 155 5.30 -14.44 -16.18
C SER A 155 3.90 -13.86 -16.09
N LYS A 156 2.91 -14.70 -15.80
CA LYS A 156 1.52 -14.29 -15.58
C LYS A 156 1.23 -14.24 -14.09
N GLU A 157 0.77 -13.10 -13.63
CA GLU A 157 0.33 -12.86 -12.27
C GLU A 157 -1.19 -12.73 -12.25
N ALA A 158 -1.84 -13.42 -11.32
CA ALA A 158 -3.28 -13.37 -11.17
C ALA A 158 -3.66 -12.27 -10.18
N VAL A 159 -4.48 -11.32 -10.63
CA VAL A 159 -5.03 -10.25 -9.79
C VAL A 159 -6.52 -10.48 -9.65
N THR A 160 -7.04 -10.34 -8.43
CA THR A 160 -8.47 -10.40 -8.13
C THR A 160 -8.92 -9.13 -7.44
N LEU A 161 -10.13 -8.68 -7.79
CA LEU A 161 -10.83 -7.61 -7.11
C LEU A 161 -12.15 -8.19 -6.57
N ASP A 162 -12.23 -8.36 -5.27
CA ASP A 162 -13.41 -8.88 -4.57
C ASP A 162 -14.24 -7.71 -4.04
N LEU A 163 -15.47 -7.59 -4.50
CA LEU A 163 -16.35 -6.45 -4.32
C LEU A 163 -17.65 -6.90 -3.65
N PRO A 164 -18.23 -6.15 -2.70
CA PRO A 164 -19.65 -6.30 -2.40
C PRO A 164 -20.48 -6.02 -3.67
N LEU A 165 -21.67 -6.58 -3.80
CA LEU A 165 -22.51 -6.39 -5.00
C LEU A 165 -22.78 -4.91 -5.30
N TYR A 166 -22.87 -4.10 -4.25
CA TYR A 166 -23.12 -2.67 -4.31
C TYR A 166 -22.12 -1.95 -3.40
N PRO A 167 -20.83 -1.84 -3.81
CA PRO A 167 -19.81 -1.18 -3.00
C PRO A 167 -20.18 0.28 -2.77
N ASN A 168 -20.32 0.66 -1.51
CA ASN A 168 -20.70 2.01 -1.11
C ASN A 168 -20.07 2.37 0.25
N GLY A 169 -19.33 3.46 0.30
CA GLY A 169 -18.76 4.00 1.54
C GLY A 169 -17.81 3.02 2.25
N ALA A 170 -18.22 2.54 3.43
CA ALA A 170 -17.39 1.68 4.28
C ALA A 170 -17.39 0.19 3.89
N ASP A 171 -18.16 -0.21 2.87
CA ASP A 171 -18.14 -1.60 2.41
C ASP A 171 -16.73 -2.01 1.98
N GLU A 172 -16.27 -3.14 2.50
CA GLU A 172 -14.93 -3.63 2.24
C GLU A 172 -14.76 -4.14 0.81
N VAL A 173 -13.71 -3.68 0.16
CA VAL A 173 -13.20 -4.17 -1.13
C VAL A 173 -11.82 -4.77 -0.88
N VAL A 174 -11.54 -5.94 -1.47
CA VAL A 174 -10.24 -6.59 -1.38
C VAL A 174 -9.63 -6.73 -2.77
N ALA A 175 -8.48 -6.10 -2.98
CA ALA A 175 -7.63 -6.33 -4.14
C ALA A 175 -6.50 -7.28 -3.76
N SER A 176 -6.26 -8.31 -4.56
CA SER A 176 -5.22 -9.30 -4.27
C SER A 176 -4.43 -9.65 -5.52
N ILE A 177 -3.14 -9.93 -5.35
CA ILE A 177 -2.28 -10.53 -6.38
C ILE A 177 -1.67 -11.81 -5.84
N VAL A 178 -1.60 -12.82 -6.71
CA VAL A 178 -0.94 -14.10 -6.43
C VAL A 178 0.08 -14.36 -7.54
N ALA A 179 1.29 -14.68 -7.15
CA ALA A 179 2.36 -15.05 -8.09
C ALA A 179 3.18 -16.24 -7.57
N GLU A 180 3.82 -16.95 -8.48
CA GLU A 180 4.84 -17.95 -8.11
C GLU A 180 6.04 -17.22 -7.48
N GLN A 181 6.57 -17.81 -6.40
CA GLN A 181 7.75 -17.27 -5.74
C GLN A 181 8.93 -17.26 -6.72
N GLN A 182 9.50 -16.10 -6.94
CA GLN A 182 10.72 -15.98 -7.71
C GLN A 182 11.90 -16.40 -6.84
N ILE A 183 12.64 -17.42 -7.30
CA ILE A 183 13.90 -17.81 -6.67
C ILE A 183 14.93 -16.73 -7.06
N GLU A 184 15.32 -15.90 -6.09
CA GLU A 184 16.45 -15.01 -6.30
C GLU A 184 17.73 -15.84 -6.39
N ASN A 185 18.34 -15.86 -7.58
CA ASN A 185 19.64 -16.49 -7.84
C ASN A 185 20.80 -15.55 -7.47
#